data_28f59e2d8a47fdfee53b91fde0a7ae3b
#
_entry.id   28f59e2d8a47fdfee53b91fde0a7ae3b
#
_cell.length_a   1.000
_cell.length_b   1.000
_cell.length_c   1.000
_cell.angle_alpha   90.00
_cell.angle_beta   90.00
_cell.angle_gamma   90.00
#
_symmetry.space_group_name_H-M   'P 1'
#
loop_
_entity.id
_entity.type
_entity.pdbx_description
1 polymer ?
#
loop_
_entity_poly.entity_id
_entity_poly.type
_entity_poly.pdbx_seq_one_letter_code
_entity_poly.pdbx_strand_id
1 'polypeptide(L)'
;MLKHLEKKADIDVLTGLFNRSACVQQINEYLQMKKDTGLLFMLDLDHFKMVNDRFGHEMGDQVLMEVAKVLQGLVRSDDVLGRIGGDEFIIFYRGFWNEDALQDRCEEICLKVKSCLEHVLGSSVSGQFGISIGVAMAPQQGSDFLSLYQKADEAMYHVKSAGHGGYFVFSEEQEEEEEISNVVSLPEIQKRIEGRDYFPGAYMVDYEDFCSIYHFLKRTGERAQLPVQMVLFTVEESSDADRRGTENRMRNFGGLLSKTIRRGDVVVRCGNKQYMILLVGASAESSHVAIDRVMRQRSLEEQEDYPIRVEVNSLIG
;
A
#
# COMPACT_ATOMS: atom_id res chain seq x y z
N MET A 1 6.94 -40.16 -6.26
CA MET A 1 6.67 -39.13 -7.29
C MET A 1 5.47 -38.27 -6.96
N LEU A 2 4.32 -38.82 -6.55
CA LEU A 2 3.12 -38.06 -6.10
C LEU A 2 3.39 -37.12 -4.92
N LYS A 3 4.05 -37.55 -3.85
CA LYS A 3 4.40 -36.69 -2.70
C LYS A 3 5.31 -35.49 -3.00
N HIS A 4 6.04 -35.50 -4.12
CA HIS A 4 6.90 -34.40 -4.55
C HIS A 4 6.12 -33.36 -5.39
N LEU A 5 5.05 -33.78 -6.05
CA LEU A 5 4.14 -32.91 -6.80
C LEU A 5 3.15 -32.20 -5.87
N GLU A 6 2.66 -32.88 -4.82
CA GLU A 6 1.81 -32.30 -3.79
C GLU A 6 2.55 -31.19 -3.03
N LYS A 7 3.81 -31.38 -2.65
CA LYS A 7 4.61 -30.33 -1.99
C LYS A 7 4.86 -29.07 -2.81
N LYS A 8 4.82 -29.14 -4.15
CA LYS A 8 4.94 -27.95 -5.01
C LYS A 8 3.65 -27.15 -5.13
N ALA A 9 2.50 -27.79 -4.89
CA ALA A 9 1.20 -27.13 -4.91
C ALA A 9 0.92 -26.29 -3.65
N ASP A 10 1.69 -26.49 -2.57
CA ASP A 10 1.46 -25.90 -1.24
C ASP A 10 2.28 -24.63 -0.99
N ILE A 11 3.16 -24.26 -1.91
CA ILE A 11 4.17 -23.21 -1.70
C ILE A 11 3.91 -22.02 -2.65
N ASP A 12 4.02 -20.81 -2.13
CA ASP A 12 4.11 -19.58 -2.93
C ASP A 12 5.45 -19.54 -3.66
N VAL A 13 5.41 -19.42 -4.98
CA VAL A 13 6.59 -19.56 -5.86
C VAL A 13 7.60 -18.44 -5.67
N LEU A 14 7.14 -17.23 -5.29
CA LEU A 14 8.00 -16.07 -5.12
C LEU A 14 8.75 -16.12 -3.78
N THR A 15 8.04 -16.40 -2.70
CA THR A 15 8.59 -16.27 -1.34
C THR A 15 9.07 -17.60 -0.75
N GLY A 16 8.64 -18.72 -1.30
CA GLY A 16 8.92 -20.04 -0.76
C GLY A 16 8.16 -20.38 0.52
N LEU A 17 7.24 -19.54 0.96
CA LEU A 17 6.34 -19.75 2.10
C LEU A 17 5.16 -20.64 1.71
N PHE A 18 4.37 -21.07 2.68
CA PHE A 18 3.09 -21.70 2.36
C PHE A 18 2.17 -20.75 1.61
N ASN A 19 1.44 -21.28 0.63
CA ASN A 19 0.36 -20.53 -0.01
C ASN A 19 -0.91 -20.59 0.85
N ARG A 20 -1.95 -19.85 0.44
CA ARG A 20 -3.23 -19.77 1.16
C ARG A 20 -3.84 -21.14 1.46
N SER A 21 -3.86 -22.04 0.47
CA SER A 21 -4.49 -23.37 0.64
C SER A 21 -3.78 -24.21 1.69
N ALA A 22 -2.45 -24.23 1.67
CA ALA A 22 -1.63 -24.95 2.65
C ALA A 22 -1.80 -24.37 4.06
N CYS A 23 -1.85 -23.05 4.19
CA CYS A 23 -2.09 -22.40 5.49
C CYS A 23 -3.44 -22.80 6.09
N VAL A 24 -4.51 -22.69 5.29
CA VAL A 24 -5.87 -23.08 5.71
C VAL A 24 -5.89 -24.52 6.21
N GLN A 25 -5.30 -25.43 5.44
CA GLN A 25 -5.27 -26.84 5.78
C GLN A 25 -4.51 -27.09 7.09
N GLN A 26 -3.29 -26.57 7.21
CA GLN A 26 -2.43 -26.82 8.37
C GLN A 26 -2.98 -26.23 9.67
N ILE A 27 -3.58 -25.04 9.59
CA ILE A 27 -4.18 -24.38 10.76
C ILE A 27 -5.42 -25.16 11.21
N ASN A 28 -6.31 -25.53 10.27
CA ASN A 28 -7.51 -26.30 10.60
C ASN A 28 -7.15 -27.68 11.16
N GLU A 29 -6.19 -28.39 10.57
CA GLU A 29 -5.71 -29.68 11.10
C GLU A 29 -5.19 -29.54 12.54
N TYR A 30 -4.44 -28.49 12.84
CA TYR A 30 -3.94 -28.23 14.19
C TYR A 30 -5.06 -27.97 15.19
N LEU A 31 -5.99 -27.08 14.84
CA LEU A 31 -7.12 -26.72 15.72
C LEU A 31 -8.04 -27.92 15.99
N GLN A 32 -8.24 -28.83 15.03
CA GLN A 32 -9.05 -30.04 15.18
C GLN A 32 -8.38 -31.11 16.07
N MET A 33 -7.06 -31.09 16.25
CA MET A 33 -6.32 -32.08 17.04
C MET A 33 -6.37 -31.84 18.57
N LYS A 34 -7.35 -31.09 19.09
CA LYS A 34 -7.50 -30.73 20.53
C LYS A 34 -6.33 -29.94 21.14
N LYS A 35 -5.56 -29.26 20.32
CA LYS A 35 -4.59 -28.27 20.76
C LYS A 35 -5.14 -26.89 20.40
N ASP A 36 -6.17 -26.51 21.12
CA ASP A 36 -7.13 -25.47 20.75
C ASP A 36 -6.59 -24.04 20.92
N THR A 37 -5.31 -23.87 21.29
CA THR A 37 -4.74 -22.56 21.55
C THR A 37 -3.73 -22.16 20.48
N GLY A 38 -3.87 -20.92 20.01
CA GLY A 38 -2.94 -20.35 19.04
C GLY A 38 -3.31 -18.91 18.70
N LEU A 39 -2.40 -18.22 18.04
CA LEU A 39 -2.59 -16.85 17.59
C LEU A 39 -2.49 -16.79 16.08
N LEU A 40 -3.53 -16.28 15.41
CA LEU A 40 -3.47 -15.94 14.00
C LEU A 40 -3.11 -14.46 13.85
N PHE A 41 -1.99 -14.21 13.21
CA PHE A 41 -1.55 -12.89 12.80
C PHE A 41 -1.84 -12.73 11.31
N MET A 42 -2.60 -11.72 10.95
CA MET A 42 -2.73 -11.24 9.58
C MET A 42 -1.84 -10.02 9.41
N LEU A 43 -1.01 -10.02 8.38
CA LEU A 43 0.02 -9.01 8.16
C LEU A 43 -0.11 -8.47 6.74
N ASP A 44 -0.02 -7.16 6.59
CA ASP A 44 -0.13 -6.47 5.30
C ASP A 44 0.94 -5.38 5.20
N LEU A 45 1.66 -5.32 4.09
CA LEU A 45 2.71 -4.32 3.89
C LEU A 45 2.09 -2.97 3.53
N ASP A 46 2.30 -2.01 4.40
CA ASP A 46 1.77 -0.66 4.22
C ASP A 46 2.32 0.00 2.96
N HIS A 47 1.41 0.50 2.13
CA HIS A 47 1.73 1.21 0.88
C HIS A 47 2.55 0.39 -0.13
N PHE A 48 2.42 -0.94 -0.13
CA PHE A 48 3.19 -1.81 -1.04
C PHE A 48 2.98 -1.47 -2.52
N LYS A 49 1.77 -1.06 -2.91
CA LYS A 49 1.49 -0.56 -4.26
C LYS A 49 2.43 0.61 -4.62
N MET A 50 2.70 1.52 -3.68
CA MET A 50 3.62 2.64 -3.90
C MET A 50 5.07 2.16 -4.08
N VAL A 51 5.47 1.03 -3.47
CA VAL A 51 6.76 0.40 -3.76
C VAL A 51 6.83 -0.01 -5.22
N ASN A 52 5.80 -0.72 -5.73
CA ASN A 52 5.74 -1.14 -7.12
C ASN A 52 5.72 0.06 -8.08
N ASP A 53 4.92 1.07 -7.78
CA ASP A 53 4.76 2.26 -8.63
C ASP A 53 6.04 3.11 -8.67
N ARG A 54 6.76 3.21 -7.55
CA ARG A 54 7.96 4.04 -7.42
C ARG A 54 9.25 3.34 -7.83
N PHE A 55 9.37 2.05 -7.53
CA PHE A 55 10.62 1.29 -7.68
C PHE A 55 10.52 0.14 -8.69
N GLY A 56 9.31 -0.13 -9.22
CA GLY A 56 9.03 -1.21 -10.17
C GLY A 56 8.73 -2.56 -9.52
N HIS A 57 8.07 -3.45 -10.26
CA HIS A 57 7.64 -4.76 -9.77
C HIS A 57 8.80 -5.67 -9.34
N GLU A 58 9.97 -5.57 -9.99
CA GLU A 58 11.15 -6.34 -9.58
C GLU A 58 11.59 -5.97 -8.16
N MET A 59 11.50 -4.69 -7.79
CA MET A 59 11.78 -4.23 -6.42
C MET A 59 10.69 -4.68 -5.45
N GLY A 60 9.43 -4.65 -5.87
CA GLY A 60 8.32 -5.19 -5.08
C GLY A 60 8.51 -6.68 -4.78
N ASP A 61 8.89 -7.47 -5.78
CA ASP A 61 9.20 -8.88 -5.60
C ASP A 61 10.38 -9.08 -4.63
N GLN A 62 11.43 -8.25 -4.75
CA GLN A 62 12.55 -8.29 -3.82
C GLN A 62 12.13 -7.95 -2.39
N VAL A 63 11.30 -6.94 -2.18
CA VAL A 63 10.73 -6.59 -0.88
C VAL A 63 9.97 -7.76 -0.29
N LEU A 64 9.08 -8.41 -1.07
CA LEU A 64 8.31 -9.56 -0.61
C LEU A 64 9.22 -10.74 -0.19
N MET A 65 10.27 -11.01 -0.96
CA MET A 65 11.23 -12.06 -0.62
C MET A 65 12.04 -11.75 0.65
N GLU A 66 12.48 -10.51 0.84
CA GLU A 66 13.24 -10.14 2.03
C GLU A 66 12.36 -10.09 3.28
N VAL A 67 11.12 -9.58 3.17
CA VAL A 67 10.15 -9.64 4.27
C VAL A 67 9.83 -11.10 4.64
N ALA A 68 9.64 -11.99 3.67
CA ALA A 68 9.44 -13.41 3.91
C ALA A 68 10.59 -14.03 4.73
N LYS A 69 11.85 -13.69 4.42
CA LYS A 69 13.03 -14.16 5.18
C LYS A 69 13.03 -13.62 6.61
N VAL A 70 12.65 -12.35 6.80
CA VAL A 70 12.52 -11.76 8.15
C VAL A 70 11.48 -12.52 8.95
N LEU A 71 10.30 -12.75 8.38
CA LEU A 71 9.21 -13.47 9.05
C LEU A 71 9.58 -14.93 9.34
N GLN A 72 10.31 -15.60 8.44
CA GLN A 72 10.83 -16.96 8.68
C GLN A 72 11.76 -17.03 9.91
N GLY A 73 12.53 -15.98 10.15
CA GLY A 73 13.40 -15.89 11.34
C GLY A 73 12.63 -15.65 12.65
N LEU A 74 11.33 -15.40 12.59
CA LEU A 74 10.48 -15.07 13.75
C LEU A 74 9.51 -16.21 14.14
N VAL A 75 9.45 -17.27 13.33
CA VAL A 75 8.55 -18.41 13.56
C VAL A 75 9.35 -19.67 13.91
N ARG A 76 8.73 -20.57 14.63
CA ARG A 76 9.27 -21.89 14.94
C ARG A 76 8.94 -22.87 13.81
N SER A 77 9.62 -24.01 13.79
CA SER A 77 9.40 -25.05 12.77
C SER A 77 8.00 -25.67 12.77
N ASP A 78 7.28 -25.56 13.87
CA ASP A 78 5.91 -26.06 14.05
C ASP A 78 4.84 -24.98 13.88
N ASP A 79 5.21 -23.69 13.80
CA ASP A 79 4.29 -22.62 13.46
C ASP A 79 3.97 -22.65 11.95
N VAL A 80 2.89 -21.97 11.54
CA VAL A 80 2.52 -21.84 10.14
C VAL A 80 2.80 -20.43 9.69
N LEU A 81 3.58 -20.29 8.61
CA LEU A 81 3.86 -19.00 7.95
C LEU A 81 3.56 -19.13 6.47
N GLY A 82 2.76 -18.20 5.95
CA GLY A 82 2.39 -18.19 4.53
C GLY A 82 2.13 -16.81 3.95
N ARG A 83 2.12 -16.77 2.62
CA ARG A 83 1.68 -15.63 1.84
C ARG A 83 0.34 -15.96 1.19
N ILE A 84 -0.69 -15.15 1.47
CA ILE A 84 -2.07 -15.45 1.10
C ILE A 84 -2.63 -14.52 0.02
N GLY A 85 -1.96 -13.41 -0.24
CA GLY A 85 -2.33 -12.38 -1.21
C GLY A 85 -1.10 -11.70 -1.80
N GLY A 86 -1.29 -10.58 -2.49
CA GLY A 86 -0.20 -9.81 -3.11
C GLY A 86 0.88 -9.40 -2.10
N ASP A 87 0.52 -8.66 -1.09
CA ASP A 87 1.33 -8.11 0.01
C ASP A 87 0.91 -8.63 1.38
N GLU A 88 0.01 -9.62 1.42
CA GLU A 88 -0.56 -10.19 2.62
C GLU A 88 0.15 -11.46 3.04
N PHE A 89 0.54 -11.51 4.32
CA PHE A 89 1.13 -12.67 4.96
C PHE A 89 0.27 -13.10 6.15
N ILE A 90 0.38 -14.35 6.54
CA ILE A 90 -0.16 -14.84 7.79
C ILE A 90 0.89 -15.62 8.58
N ILE A 91 0.80 -15.51 9.91
CA ILE A 91 1.50 -16.36 10.84
C ILE A 91 0.48 -16.99 11.79
N PHE A 92 0.55 -18.29 11.99
CA PHE A 92 -0.18 -18.94 13.05
C PHE A 92 0.81 -19.53 14.06
N TYR A 93 0.92 -18.86 15.20
CA TYR A 93 1.70 -19.32 16.33
C TYR A 93 0.92 -20.35 17.11
N ARG A 94 1.49 -21.54 17.28
CA ARG A 94 0.86 -22.65 18.02
C ARG A 94 1.13 -22.55 19.50
N GLY A 95 0.13 -22.90 20.31
CA GLY A 95 0.25 -23.00 21.77
C GLY A 95 -0.25 -21.77 22.52
N PHE A 96 -0.04 -21.80 23.84
CA PHE A 96 -0.49 -20.73 24.73
C PHE A 96 0.47 -19.53 24.69
N TRP A 97 -0.11 -18.34 24.67
CA TRP A 97 0.59 -17.08 24.73
C TRP A 97 -0.01 -16.19 25.83
N ASN A 98 0.84 -15.49 26.57
CA ASN A 98 0.40 -14.41 27.45
C ASN A 98 0.40 -13.07 26.68
N GLU A 99 -0.25 -12.08 27.25
CA GLU A 99 -0.46 -10.77 26.63
C GLU A 99 0.88 -10.05 26.37
N ASP A 100 1.81 -10.08 27.35
CA ASP A 100 3.13 -9.45 27.22
C ASP A 100 3.94 -10.08 26.07
N ALA A 101 3.95 -11.40 25.96
CA ALA A 101 4.67 -12.11 24.90
C ALA A 101 4.05 -11.87 23.51
N LEU A 102 2.73 -11.68 23.44
CA LEU A 102 2.04 -11.30 22.22
C LEU A 102 2.44 -9.88 21.78
N GLN A 103 2.41 -8.93 22.71
CA GLN A 103 2.81 -7.54 22.46
C GLN A 103 4.26 -7.47 21.98
N ASP A 104 5.19 -8.08 22.72
CA ASP A 104 6.62 -8.14 22.35
C ASP A 104 6.80 -8.69 20.92
N ARG A 105 6.03 -9.72 20.56
CA ARG A 105 6.11 -10.35 19.24
C ARG A 105 5.60 -9.41 18.13
N CYS A 106 4.50 -8.72 18.34
CA CYS A 106 3.97 -7.75 17.39
C CYS A 106 4.97 -6.61 17.16
N GLU A 107 5.53 -6.05 18.24
CA GLU A 107 6.53 -4.98 18.18
C GLU A 107 7.81 -5.45 17.47
N GLU A 108 8.28 -6.67 17.76
CA GLU A 108 9.44 -7.26 17.10
C GLU A 108 9.23 -7.40 15.58
N ILE A 109 8.05 -7.88 15.15
CA ILE A 109 7.71 -8.00 13.72
C ILE A 109 7.73 -6.62 13.07
N CYS A 110 7.02 -5.64 13.63
CA CYS A 110 6.96 -4.28 13.11
C CYS A 110 8.37 -3.67 12.95
N LEU A 111 9.21 -3.80 13.96
CA LEU A 111 10.56 -3.24 13.99
C LEU A 111 11.48 -3.90 12.95
N LYS A 112 11.47 -5.23 12.87
CA LYS A 112 12.32 -5.98 11.94
C LYS A 112 11.89 -5.79 10.48
N VAL A 113 10.57 -5.79 10.21
CA VAL A 113 10.08 -5.54 8.86
C VAL A 113 10.40 -4.10 8.44
N LYS A 114 10.17 -3.10 9.29
CA LYS A 114 10.53 -1.71 9.01
C LYS A 114 12.02 -1.56 8.69
N SER A 115 12.89 -2.14 9.50
CA SER A 115 14.35 -2.13 9.27
C SER A 115 14.73 -2.80 7.94
N CYS A 116 14.06 -3.90 7.60
CA CYS A 116 14.24 -4.59 6.31
C CYS A 116 13.85 -3.69 5.13
N LEU A 117 12.68 -3.05 5.20
CA LEU A 117 12.20 -2.13 4.17
C LEU A 117 13.14 -0.94 3.97
N GLU A 118 13.63 -0.34 5.06
CA GLU A 118 14.64 0.73 5.01
C GLU A 118 15.96 0.28 4.38
N HIS A 119 16.36 -0.96 4.63
CA HIS A 119 17.57 -1.53 4.02
C HIS A 119 17.40 -1.77 2.51
N VAL A 120 16.26 -2.32 2.09
CA VAL A 120 16.00 -2.68 0.68
C VAL A 120 15.70 -1.45 -0.17
N LEU A 121 14.90 -0.52 0.35
CA LEU A 121 14.41 0.65 -0.39
C LEU A 121 15.32 1.89 -0.23
N GLY A 122 16.24 1.86 0.72
CA GLY A 122 17.14 2.96 1.06
C GLY A 122 16.57 3.89 2.14
N SER A 123 17.48 4.51 2.91
CA SER A 123 17.12 5.35 4.08
C SER A 123 16.32 6.62 3.73
N SER A 124 16.29 7.02 2.46
CA SER A 124 15.54 8.19 2.00
C SER A 124 14.00 8.00 2.04
N VAL A 125 13.54 6.77 2.25
CA VAL A 125 12.11 6.42 2.36
C VAL A 125 11.71 5.99 3.77
N SER A 126 12.60 6.22 4.75
CA SER A 126 12.36 5.88 6.16
C SER A 126 11.02 6.46 6.66
N GLY A 127 10.21 5.62 7.28
CA GLY A 127 8.93 5.99 7.87
C GLY A 127 7.74 6.04 6.91
N GLN A 128 7.94 5.79 5.61
CA GLN A 128 6.84 5.73 4.62
C GLN A 128 6.24 4.33 4.46
N PHE A 129 7.02 3.29 4.79
CA PHE A 129 6.64 1.90 4.62
C PHE A 129 6.75 1.16 5.94
N GLY A 130 5.83 0.25 6.17
CA GLY A 130 5.73 -0.54 7.39
C GLY A 130 4.93 -1.80 7.18
N ILE A 131 4.38 -2.31 8.25
CA ILE A 131 3.49 -3.46 8.26
C ILE A 131 2.37 -3.22 9.26
N SER A 132 1.14 -3.51 8.85
CA SER A 132 -0.04 -3.51 9.70
C SER A 132 -0.38 -4.94 10.10
N ILE A 133 -0.68 -5.18 11.38
CA ILE A 133 -0.90 -6.51 11.93
C ILE A 133 -2.24 -6.56 12.66
N GLY A 134 -3.12 -7.47 12.24
CA GLY A 134 -4.31 -7.85 13.00
C GLY A 134 -4.13 -9.21 13.65
N VAL A 135 -4.55 -9.37 14.90
CA VAL A 135 -4.36 -10.60 15.67
C VAL A 135 -5.68 -11.14 16.17
N ALA A 136 -5.90 -12.45 15.98
CA ALA A 136 -7.01 -13.19 16.55
C ALA A 136 -6.52 -14.42 17.33
N MET A 137 -7.22 -14.75 18.44
CA MET A 137 -6.83 -15.80 19.38
C MET A 137 -7.79 -16.99 19.32
N ALA A 138 -7.23 -18.19 19.20
CA ALA A 138 -7.98 -19.43 19.36
C ALA A 138 -7.86 -19.95 20.80
N PRO A 139 -8.95 -20.45 21.39
CA PRO A 139 -10.29 -20.63 20.82
C PRO A 139 -11.25 -19.43 20.99
N GLN A 140 -10.82 -18.36 21.70
CA GLN A 140 -11.70 -17.28 22.17
C GLN A 140 -12.43 -16.59 21.01
N GLN A 141 -11.74 -16.35 19.90
CA GLN A 141 -12.28 -15.61 18.75
C GLN A 141 -12.54 -16.48 17.51
N GLY A 142 -12.25 -17.77 17.61
CA GLY A 142 -12.54 -18.73 16.56
C GLY A 142 -11.91 -20.10 16.79
N SER A 143 -12.57 -21.13 16.24
CA SER A 143 -12.12 -22.51 16.34
C SER A 143 -11.68 -23.12 15.00
N ASP A 144 -11.65 -22.31 13.95
CA ASP A 144 -11.20 -22.67 12.61
C ASP A 144 -10.51 -21.45 11.94
N PHE A 145 -9.83 -21.73 10.84
CA PHE A 145 -9.10 -20.68 10.10
C PHE A 145 -10.00 -19.52 9.68
N LEU A 146 -11.19 -19.81 9.18
CA LEU A 146 -12.04 -18.77 8.59
C LEU A 146 -12.53 -17.77 9.65
N SER A 147 -12.98 -18.28 10.80
CA SER A 147 -13.42 -17.44 11.93
C SER A 147 -12.27 -16.58 12.48
N LEU A 148 -11.09 -17.18 12.67
CA LEU A 148 -9.90 -16.42 13.11
C LEU A 148 -9.45 -15.41 12.07
N TYR A 149 -9.49 -15.76 10.78
CA TYR A 149 -9.12 -14.86 9.70
C TYR A 149 -10.01 -13.63 9.65
N GLN A 150 -11.33 -13.80 9.77
CA GLN A 150 -12.28 -12.69 9.79
C GLN A 150 -12.00 -11.72 10.95
N LYS A 151 -11.72 -12.24 12.14
CA LYS A 151 -11.42 -11.42 13.32
C LYS A 151 -10.03 -10.73 13.25
N ALA A 152 -9.04 -11.41 12.68
CA ALA A 152 -7.73 -10.80 12.43
C ALA A 152 -7.79 -9.72 11.33
N ASP A 153 -8.61 -9.92 10.29
CA ASP A 153 -8.84 -8.92 9.24
C ASP A 153 -9.52 -7.66 9.79
N GLU A 154 -10.54 -7.85 10.62
CA GLU A 154 -11.20 -6.76 11.35
C GLU A 154 -10.24 -5.99 12.24
N ALA A 155 -9.40 -6.70 13.02
CA ALA A 155 -8.34 -6.09 13.82
C ALA A 155 -7.33 -5.32 12.96
N MET A 156 -6.94 -5.85 11.81
CA MET A 156 -6.03 -5.17 10.87
C MET A 156 -6.66 -3.91 10.28
N TYR A 157 -7.97 -3.91 10.03
CA TYR A 157 -8.68 -2.73 9.58
C TYR A 157 -8.57 -1.56 10.58
N HIS A 158 -8.60 -1.82 11.90
CA HIS A 158 -8.37 -0.80 12.92
C HIS A 158 -6.97 -0.18 12.81
N VAL A 159 -5.93 -1.00 12.58
CA VAL A 159 -4.57 -0.49 12.37
C VAL A 159 -4.51 0.41 11.14
N LYS A 160 -5.07 -0.02 10.02
CA LYS A 160 -5.07 0.74 8.77
C LYS A 160 -5.85 2.05 8.90
N SER A 161 -6.99 2.04 9.61
CA SER A 161 -7.79 3.25 9.86
C SER A 161 -7.14 4.23 10.85
N ALA A 162 -6.28 3.74 11.76
CA ALA A 162 -5.51 4.58 12.68
C ALA A 162 -4.27 5.24 12.05
N GLY A 163 -3.91 4.90 10.80
CA GLY A 163 -2.81 5.55 10.07
C GLY A 163 -1.67 4.63 9.63
N HIS A 164 -1.90 3.31 9.62
CA HIS A 164 -0.95 2.27 9.25
C HIS A 164 0.24 2.11 10.22
N GLY A 165 0.90 0.97 10.15
CA GLY A 165 2.09 0.66 10.95
C GLY A 165 1.77 0.40 12.42
N GLY A 166 1.75 -0.84 12.82
CA GLY A 166 1.46 -1.26 14.18
C GLY A 166 0.64 -2.54 14.22
N TYR A 167 0.00 -2.77 15.34
CA TYR A 167 -0.82 -3.98 15.52
C TYR A 167 -2.09 -3.67 16.32
N PHE A 168 -3.09 -4.52 16.15
CA PHE A 168 -4.30 -4.54 16.95
C PHE A 168 -4.69 -5.99 17.24
N VAL A 169 -5.06 -6.26 18.49
CA VAL A 169 -5.58 -7.55 18.92
C VAL A 169 -7.09 -7.47 18.98
N PHE A 170 -7.78 -8.34 18.26
CA PHE A 170 -9.24 -8.37 18.27
C PHE A 170 -9.78 -8.57 19.70
N SER A 171 -10.81 -7.82 20.07
CA SER A 171 -11.48 -7.92 21.36
C SER A 171 -12.97 -7.62 21.21
N GLU A 172 -13.83 -8.53 21.65
CA GLU A 172 -15.29 -8.35 21.60
C GLU A 172 -15.78 -7.20 22.50
N GLU A 173 -15.06 -6.91 23.59
CA GLU A 173 -15.40 -5.79 24.48
C GLU A 173 -15.22 -4.42 23.78
N GLN A 174 -14.33 -4.35 22.80
CA GLN A 174 -14.09 -3.12 22.03
C GLN A 174 -15.12 -2.91 20.91
N GLU A 175 -15.74 -3.98 20.38
CA GLU A 175 -16.89 -3.85 19.47
C GLU A 175 -18.07 -3.16 20.17
N GLU A 176 -18.37 -3.53 21.42
CA GLU A 176 -19.46 -2.91 22.19
C GLU A 176 -19.15 -1.44 22.55
N GLU A 177 -17.88 -1.11 22.85
CA GLU A 177 -17.47 0.29 23.10
C GLU A 177 -17.44 1.13 21.81
N GLU A 178 -17.08 0.57 20.66
CA GLU A 178 -17.14 1.27 19.38
C GLU A 178 -18.57 1.44 18.87
N GLU A 179 -19.47 0.47 19.05
CA GLU A 179 -20.90 0.65 18.75
C GLU A 179 -21.55 1.74 19.64
N ILE A 180 -21.10 1.87 20.90
CA ILE A 180 -21.57 2.91 21.81
C ILE A 180 -20.87 4.27 21.55
N SER A 181 -19.62 4.26 21.05
CA SER A 181 -18.82 5.46 20.78
C SER A 181 -18.93 5.99 19.34
N ASN A 182 -19.79 5.43 18.51
CA ASN A 182 -20.00 5.83 17.10
C ASN A 182 -20.49 7.28 16.89
N VAL A 183 -20.49 8.10 17.93
CA VAL A 183 -20.54 9.56 17.82
C VAL A 183 -19.12 10.11 17.90
N VAL A 184 -18.30 9.84 16.88
CA VAL A 184 -17.00 10.50 16.77
C VAL A 184 -17.24 11.98 16.55
N SER A 185 -16.66 12.82 17.39
CA SER A 185 -16.83 14.26 17.28
C SER A 185 -16.19 14.78 15.98
N LEU A 186 -16.78 15.80 15.37
CA LEU A 186 -16.23 16.39 14.14
C LEU A 186 -14.72 16.73 14.23
N PRO A 187 -14.20 17.28 15.37
CA PRO A 187 -12.77 17.51 15.53
C PRO A 187 -11.90 16.24 15.50
N GLU A 188 -12.40 15.12 15.99
CA GLU A 188 -11.66 13.83 15.95
C GLU A 188 -11.63 13.26 14.53
N ILE A 189 -12.75 13.32 13.80
CA ILE A 189 -12.80 12.96 12.38
C ILE A 189 -11.85 13.85 11.59
N GLN A 190 -11.88 15.16 11.84
CA GLN A 190 -11.02 16.12 11.16
C GLN A 190 -9.54 15.83 11.44
N LYS A 191 -9.15 15.55 12.68
CA LYS A 191 -7.79 15.15 13.04
C LYS A 191 -7.34 13.85 12.37
N ARG A 192 -8.25 12.86 12.23
CA ARG A 192 -7.97 11.61 11.51
C ARG A 192 -7.74 11.84 10.00
N ILE A 193 -8.50 12.77 9.42
CA ILE A 193 -8.35 13.14 7.99
C ILE A 193 -7.07 13.97 7.79
N GLU A 194 -6.82 14.99 8.61
CA GLU A 194 -5.68 15.90 8.49
C GLU A 194 -4.34 15.24 8.80
N GLY A 195 -4.31 14.17 9.63
CA GLY A 195 -3.10 13.40 9.95
C GLY A 195 -2.53 12.59 8.79
N ARG A 196 -3.25 12.48 7.66
CA ARG A 196 -2.87 11.66 6.50
C ARG A 196 -2.13 12.42 5.40
N ASP A 197 -2.13 13.76 5.42
CA ASP A 197 -1.70 14.55 4.27
C ASP A 197 -0.64 15.59 4.61
N TYR A 198 0.61 15.17 4.70
CA TYR A 198 1.73 16.12 4.57
C TYR A 198 2.67 15.72 3.44
N PHE A 199 2.19 15.85 2.19
CA PHE A 199 3.06 15.77 1.01
C PHE A 199 3.31 17.19 0.49
N PRO A 200 4.57 17.64 0.43
CA PRO A 200 4.90 18.87 -0.28
C PRO A 200 4.75 18.64 -1.79
N GLY A 201 3.92 19.47 -2.45
CA GLY A 201 3.72 19.40 -3.89
C GLY A 201 2.36 18.84 -4.31
N ALA A 202 2.24 18.37 -5.55
CA ALA A 202 1.01 17.86 -6.13
C ALA A 202 0.48 16.62 -5.40
N TYR A 203 -0.83 16.47 -5.37
CA TYR A 203 -1.48 15.28 -4.83
C TYR A 203 -1.36 14.12 -5.83
N MET A 204 -0.39 13.24 -5.58
CA MET A 204 -0.15 12.05 -6.39
C MET A 204 -1.11 10.95 -5.98
N VAL A 205 -1.92 10.48 -6.91
CA VAL A 205 -2.95 9.45 -6.65
C VAL A 205 -2.83 8.29 -7.64
N ASP A 206 -3.47 7.19 -7.32
CA ASP A 206 -3.68 6.12 -8.28
C ASP A 206 -4.81 6.45 -9.27
N TYR A 207 -5.00 5.56 -10.26
CA TYR A 207 -5.97 5.82 -11.33
C TYR A 207 -7.43 5.75 -10.84
N GLU A 208 -7.73 4.93 -9.86
CA GLU A 208 -9.07 4.76 -9.29
C GLU A 208 -9.48 5.98 -8.47
N ASP A 209 -8.59 6.43 -7.58
CA ASP A 209 -8.76 7.67 -6.82
C ASP A 209 -8.87 8.88 -7.75
N PHE A 210 -8.03 8.93 -8.80
CA PHE A 210 -8.11 9.99 -9.81
C PHE A 210 -9.48 10.03 -10.49
N CYS A 211 -10.03 8.88 -10.88
CA CYS A 211 -11.37 8.82 -11.46
C CYS A 211 -12.44 9.33 -10.49
N SER A 212 -12.33 9.00 -9.21
CA SER A 212 -13.25 9.48 -8.17
C SER A 212 -13.17 11.01 -8.01
N ILE A 213 -11.95 11.55 -7.95
CA ILE A 213 -11.70 13.01 -7.89
C ILE A 213 -12.19 13.71 -9.15
N TYR A 214 -11.93 13.14 -10.33
CA TYR A 214 -12.41 13.65 -11.61
C TYR A 214 -13.93 13.80 -11.62
N HIS A 215 -14.66 12.75 -11.22
CA HIS A 215 -16.12 12.78 -11.17
C HIS A 215 -16.65 13.76 -10.13
N PHE A 216 -15.98 13.89 -8.98
CA PHE A 216 -16.31 14.87 -7.96
C PHE A 216 -16.12 16.29 -8.51
N LEU A 217 -14.97 16.61 -9.09
CA LEU A 217 -14.68 17.93 -9.66
C LEU A 217 -15.62 18.27 -10.81
N LYS A 218 -15.97 17.31 -11.67
CA LYS A 218 -16.93 17.53 -12.75
C LYS A 218 -18.30 17.94 -12.22
N ARG A 219 -18.80 17.27 -11.18
CA ARG A 219 -20.10 17.58 -10.56
C ARG A 219 -20.12 18.89 -9.80
N THR A 220 -19.05 19.17 -9.05
CA THR A 220 -18.99 20.35 -8.17
C THR A 220 -18.52 21.58 -8.92
N GLY A 221 -17.61 21.44 -9.85
CA GLY A 221 -17.02 22.53 -10.59
C GLY A 221 -18.03 23.26 -11.50
N GLU A 222 -18.91 22.51 -12.19
CA GLU A 222 -20.02 23.10 -12.98
C GLU A 222 -20.90 23.99 -12.10
N ARG A 223 -21.22 23.53 -10.88
CA ARG A 223 -22.06 24.27 -9.93
C ARG A 223 -21.35 25.47 -9.31
N ALA A 224 -20.06 25.31 -9.00
CA ALA A 224 -19.24 26.33 -8.33
C ALA A 224 -18.56 27.29 -9.31
N GLN A 225 -18.72 27.09 -10.61
CA GLN A 225 -17.98 27.81 -11.67
C GLN A 225 -16.46 27.79 -11.45
N LEU A 226 -15.96 26.64 -10.93
CA LEU A 226 -14.54 26.44 -10.68
C LEU A 226 -13.88 25.87 -11.94
N PRO A 227 -13.02 26.64 -12.63
CA PRO A 227 -12.37 26.14 -13.83
C PRO A 227 -11.39 25.00 -13.48
N VAL A 228 -11.41 23.94 -14.26
CA VAL A 228 -10.48 22.82 -14.10
C VAL A 228 -9.93 22.45 -15.47
N GLN A 229 -8.61 22.46 -15.59
CA GLN A 229 -7.92 22.04 -16.80
C GLN A 229 -7.32 20.65 -16.61
N MET A 230 -7.47 19.82 -17.62
CA MET A 230 -6.88 18.50 -17.69
C MET A 230 -5.69 18.53 -18.64
N VAL A 231 -4.52 18.13 -18.16
CA VAL A 231 -3.27 18.12 -18.92
C VAL A 231 -2.74 16.70 -18.99
N LEU A 232 -2.50 16.22 -20.20
CA LEU A 232 -1.88 14.92 -20.47
C LEU A 232 -0.46 15.13 -20.99
N PHE A 233 0.50 14.57 -20.28
CA PHE A 233 1.90 14.49 -20.70
C PHE A 233 2.17 13.10 -21.25
N THR A 234 2.66 12.99 -22.48
CA THR A 234 3.07 11.72 -23.10
C THR A 234 4.57 11.80 -23.39
N VAL A 235 5.33 10.92 -22.75
CA VAL A 235 6.77 10.73 -23.02
C VAL A 235 6.92 9.93 -24.31
N GLU A 236 7.51 10.52 -25.33
CA GLU A 236 7.72 9.88 -26.61
C GLU A 236 9.06 9.12 -26.62
N GLU A 237 9.11 7.96 -27.31
CA GLU A 237 10.35 7.20 -27.47
C GLU A 237 11.22 7.84 -28.57
N SER A 238 12.49 8.04 -28.29
CA SER A 238 13.52 8.05 -29.34
C SER A 238 13.74 6.59 -29.78
N SER A 239 13.85 6.38 -31.07
CA SER A 239 13.78 5.12 -31.82
C SER A 239 14.62 3.91 -31.33
N ASP A 240 15.41 4.03 -30.27
CA ASP A 240 16.31 3.02 -29.71
C ASP A 240 16.20 2.84 -28.19
N ALA A 241 15.10 3.30 -27.56
CA ALA A 241 14.99 3.26 -26.10
C ALA A 241 14.57 1.88 -25.58
N ASP A 242 15.47 1.26 -24.85
CA ASP A 242 15.21 0.09 -23.99
C ASP A 242 14.07 0.39 -22.98
N ARG A 243 13.25 -0.61 -22.69
CA ARG A 243 12.16 -0.53 -21.68
C ARG A 243 12.61 0.04 -20.34
N ARG A 244 13.84 -0.28 -19.89
CA ARG A 244 14.43 0.24 -18.65
C ARG A 244 14.68 1.75 -18.70
N GLY A 245 15.08 2.27 -19.85
CA GLY A 245 15.25 3.73 -20.05
C GLY A 245 13.94 4.48 -19.93
N THR A 246 12.87 3.94 -20.53
CA THR A 246 11.54 4.56 -20.45
C THR A 246 11.00 4.61 -19.01
N GLU A 247 11.15 3.55 -18.23
CA GLU A 247 10.70 3.51 -16.86
C GLU A 247 11.47 4.50 -15.96
N ASN A 248 12.77 4.64 -16.13
CA ASN A 248 13.57 5.63 -15.42
C ASN A 248 13.16 7.06 -15.76
N ARG A 249 12.90 7.35 -17.04
CA ARG A 249 12.40 8.65 -17.50
C ARG A 249 11.03 8.96 -16.89
N MET A 250 10.12 7.99 -16.89
CA MET A 250 8.80 8.14 -16.27
C MET A 250 8.90 8.41 -14.77
N ARG A 251 9.80 7.71 -14.06
CA ARG A 251 10.02 7.93 -12.63
C ARG A 251 10.55 9.33 -12.34
N ASN A 252 11.56 9.76 -13.08
CA ASN A 252 12.15 11.09 -12.93
C ASN A 252 11.11 12.17 -13.22
N PHE A 253 10.35 12.01 -14.30
CA PHE A 253 9.32 12.95 -14.68
C PHE A 253 8.17 13.00 -13.66
N GLY A 254 7.75 11.86 -13.08
CA GLY A 254 6.80 11.81 -11.99
C GLY A 254 7.29 12.56 -10.74
N GLY A 255 8.56 12.38 -10.37
CA GLY A 255 9.19 13.10 -9.28
C GLY A 255 9.29 14.62 -9.53
N LEU A 256 9.52 15.02 -10.78
CA LEU A 256 9.51 16.41 -11.20
C LEU A 256 8.09 17.00 -11.10
N LEU A 257 7.08 16.32 -11.60
CA LEU A 257 5.67 16.75 -11.51
C LEU A 257 5.24 16.95 -10.06
N SER A 258 5.57 15.99 -9.19
CA SER A 258 5.26 16.08 -7.74
C SER A 258 5.80 17.36 -7.11
N LYS A 259 7.01 17.78 -7.46
CA LYS A 259 7.66 18.99 -6.91
C LYS A 259 7.21 20.29 -7.56
N THR A 260 6.84 20.25 -8.85
CA THR A 260 6.62 21.45 -9.66
C THR A 260 5.16 21.87 -9.72
N ILE A 261 4.24 20.92 -9.61
CA ILE A 261 2.79 21.14 -9.61
C ILE A 261 2.33 21.54 -8.20
N ARG A 262 1.28 22.35 -8.10
CA ARG A 262 0.80 22.90 -6.83
C ARG A 262 0.14 21.83 -5.96
N ARG A 263 0.14 22.03 -4.65
CA ARG A 263 -0.49 21.13 -3.66
C ARG A 263 -1.98 20.87 -3.89
N GLY A 264 -2.71 21.80 -4.47
CA GLY A 264 -4.14 21.65 -4.76
C GLY A 264 -4.45 20.96 -6.09
N ASP A 265 -3.44 20.60 -6.87
CA ASP A 265 -3.60 19.92 -8.15
C ASP A 265 -3.35 18.42 -7.98
N VAL A 266 -3.98 17.60 -8.84
CA VAL A 266 -3.95 16.15 -8.75
C VAL A 266 -3.18 15.58 -9.92
N VAL A 267 -2.29 14.62 -9.66
CA VAL A 267 -1.44 13.97 -10.66
C VAL A 267 -1.61 12.45 -10.57
N VAL A 268 -1.77 11.81 -11.73
CA VAL A 268 -1.84 10.36 -11.85
C VAL A 268 -0.94 9.85 -12.97
N ARG A 269 -0.33 8.71 -12.77
CA ARG A 269 0.27 7.92 -13.86
C ARG A 269 -0.84 7.09 -14.52
N CYS A 270 -1.24 7.41 -15.75
CA CYS A 270 -2.34 6.74 -16.45
C CYS A 270 -1.88 5.73 -17.51
N GLY A 271 -0.59 5.46 -17.60
CA GLY A 271 -0.03 4.48 -18.53
C GLY A 271 1.48 4.34 -18.42
N ASN A 272 2.06 3.47 -19.26
CA ASN A 272 3.52 3.24 -19.25
C ASN A 272 4.34 4.48 -19.63
N LYS A 273 3.72 5.46 -20.31
CA LYS A 273 4.38 6.65 -20.86
C LYS A 273 3.61 7.94 -20.61
N GLN A 274 2.60 7.91 -19.75
CA GLN A 274 1.68 9.04 -19.61
C GLN A 274 1.44 9.40 -18.14
N TYR A 275 1.40 10.73 -17.90
CA TYR A 275 0.89 11.35 -16.68
C TYR A 275 -0.27 12.28 -17.03
N MET A 276 -1.33 12.22 -16.24
CA MET A 276 -2.46 13.12 -16.32
C MET A 276 -2.52 14.00 -15.08
N ILE A 277 -2.88 15.27 -15.28
CA ILE A 277 -2.96 16.27 -14.20
C ILE A 277 -4.32 16.94 -14.26
N LEU A 278 -4.94 17.16 -13.11
CA LEU A 278 -6.07 18.07 -12.94
C LEU A 278 -5.55 19.34 -12.26
N LEU A 279 -5.56 20.44 -12.98
CA LEU A 279 -5.23 21.78 -12.48
C LEU A 279 -6.50 22.43 -11.97
N VAL A 280 -6.70 22.43 -10.66
CA VAL A 280 -7.93 22.88 -10.00
C VAL A 280 -7.89 24.40 -9.83
N GLY A 281 -8.94 25.10 -10.28
CA GLY A 281 -8.99 26.55 -10.27
C GLY A 281 -8.10 27.22 -11.33
N ALA A 282 -7.67 26.46 -12.34
CA ALA A 282 -6.83 27.00 -13.40
C ALA A 282 -7.65 27.33 -14.66
N SER A 283 -7.51 28.55 -15.18
CA SER A 283 -7.96 28.92 -16.53
C SER A 283 -7.07 28.30 -17.61
N ALA A 284 -7.49 28.36 -18.87
CA ALA A 284 -6.67 27.91 -19.99
C ALA A 284 -5.30 28.63 -20.02
N GLU A 285 -5.25 29.93 -19.74
CA GLU A 285 -3.99 30.69 -19.66
C GLU A 285 -3.10 30.23 -18.50
N SER A 286 -3.68 29.99 -17.32
CA SER A 286 -2.95 29.52 -16.15
C SER A 286 -2.39 28.10 -16.32
N SER A 287 -3.05 27.25 -17.11
CA SER A 287 -2.57 25.92 -17.42
C SER A 287 -1.28 25.94 -18.25
N HIS A 288 -1.17 26.87 -19.23
CA HIS A 288 0.06 27.06 -19.99
C HIS A 288 1.23 27.48 -19.09
N VAL A 289 0.99 28.38 -18.13
CA VAL A 289 2.04 28.76 -17.16
C VAL A 289 2.51 27.60 -16.32
N ALA A 290 1.60 26.71 -15.90
CA ALA A 290 1.96 25.50 -15.15
C ALA A 290 2.78 24.53 -16.02
N ILE A 291 2.38 24.33 -17.27
CA ILE A 291 3.08 23.48 -18.24
C ILE A 291 4.49 24.04 -18.52
N ASP A 292 4.60 25.33 -18.79
CA ASP A 292 5.90 25.98 -19.03
C ASP A 292 6.85 25.84 -17.83
N ARG A 293 6.32 25.94 -16.61
CA ARG A 293 7.11 25.74 -15.39
C ARG A 293 7.64 24.31 -15.31
N VAL A 294 6.82 23.30 -15.59
CA VAL A 294 7.23 21.89 -15.64
C VAL A 294 8.32 21.68 -16.68
N MET A 295 8.11 22.18 -17.90
CA MET A 295 9.06 21.99 -19.01
C MET A 295 10.39 22.73 -18.78
N ARG A 296 10.39 23.91 -18.16
CA ARG A 296 11.60 24.61 -17.75
C ARG A 296 12.37 23.87 -16.66
N GLN A 297 11.66 23.40 -15.63
CA GLN A 297 12.31 22.66 -14.54
C GLN A 297 12.92 21.35 -15.03
N ARG A 298 12.23 20.64 -15.95
CA ARG A 298 12.76 19.47 -16.62
C ARG A 298 14.09 19.78 -17.32
N SER A 299 14.14 20.82 -18.14
CA SER A 299 15.37 21.21 -18.87
C SER A 299 16.54 21.56 -17.96
N LEU A 300 16.28 21.86 -16.69
CA LEU A 300 17.33 22.17 -15.69
C LEU A 300 17.82 20.91 -14.95
N GLU A 301 16.94 19.92 -14.73
CA GLU A 301 17.23 18.74 -13.89
C GLU A 301 17.64 17.50 -14.72
N GLU A 302 17.15 17.36 -15.94
CA GLU A 302 17.38 16.18 -16.77
C GLU A 302 18.56 16.36 -17.74
N GLN A 303 19.47 15.39 -17.75
CA GLN A 303 20.61 15.33 -18.67
C GLN A 303 20.25 14.75 -20.05
N GLU A 304 19.13 14.03 -20.17
CA GLU A 304 18.66 13.45 -21.39
C GLU A 304 17.47 14.22 -21.97
N ASP A 305 17.59 14.66 -23.22
CA ASP A 305 16.49 15.30 -23.96
C ASP A 305 15.67 14.24 -24.69
N TYR A 306 14.42 14.04 -24.24
CA TYR A 306 13.43 13.18 -24.89
C TYR A 306 12.13 13.98 -25.14
N PRO A 307 11.44 13.74 -26.27
CA PRO A 307 10.24 14.51 -26.58
C PRO A 307 9.11 14.23 -25.59
N ILE A 308 8.42 15.28 -25.18
CA ILE A 308 7.17 15.19 -24.41
C ILE A 308 6.06 15.88 -25.19
N ARG A 309 5.03 15.14 -25.55
CA ARG A 309 3.80 15.69 -26.09
C ARG A 309 2.87 16.08 -24.95
N VAL A 310 2.30 17.29 -25.07
CA VAL A 310 1.37 17.84 -24.10
C VAL A 310 0.04 18.09 -24.77
N GLU A 311 -1.03 17.57 -24.17
CA GLU A 311 -2.41 17.80 -24.59
C GLU A 311 -3.17 18.44 -23.43
N VAL A 312 -3.97 19.46 -23.72
CA VAL A 312 -4.76 20.20 -22.72
C VAL A 312 -6.22 20.19 -23.13
N ASN A 313 -7.09 19.90 -22.17
CA ASN A 313 -8.53 19.98 -22.38
C ASN A 313 -9.19 20.60 -21.14
N SER A 314 -10.20 21.43 -21.37
CA SER A 314 -11.00 21.98 -20.28
C SER A 314 -11.96 20.91 -19.78
N LEU A 315 -11.93 20.62 -18.46
CA LEU A 315 -12.94 19.80 -17.82
C LEU A 315 -14.18 20.63 -17.50
N ILE A 316 -13.96 21.88 -17.11
CA ILE A 316 -14.98 22.87 -16.74
C ILE A 316 -14.43 24.26 -17.07
N GLY A 317 -15.20 25.07 -17.79
CA GLY A 317 -14.84 26.44 -18.09
C GLY A 317 -14.97 26.80 -19.53
#